data_3dcd6f0b8844dff6d2f6626cc24ab150
#
_entry.id   3dcd6f0b8844dff6d2f6626cc24ab150
#
_cell.length_a   1.000
_cell.length_b   1.000
_cell.length_c   1.000
_cell.angle_alpha   90.00
_cell.angle_beta   90.00
_cell.angle_gamma   90.00
#
_symmetry.space_group_name_H-M   'P 1'
#
loop_
_entity.id
_entity.type
_entity.pdbx_description
1 polymer ?
#
loop_
_entity_poly.entity_id
_entity_poly.type
_entity_poly.pdbx_seq_one_letter_code
_entity_poly.pdbx_strand_id
1 'polypeptide(L)'
;MNAINIKGERQIGLVVMDEPVPGADEVLIRLEYVGFCGSDLNTYLGRNPMVKLPVIPGHEIGAVVEKVGEAVPEIIRPGMTVTVNPYTNCGKCPSCRNGRVNACQFNETLGVQRNGAMREKMVLPWTKIIPAEGLDVRTCALVEPMSVGFHAVERGAVSDIDTVMVIGCGMVGLGAVVRSALRGATVIAADIDDEKLALARQMGAAHTVNTMTEDVHARLQEITAGAGPDVIIEAVGNPHTYRMAVDEVAFTGRVVCIGYANSEVSFQTKYFVQKELDIRGSRNAMPADFRAVIRYMQKGECPVDRLVSMVVSPQEAEEAMNRWAEAPGKVFRILVKF
;
A
#
# COMPACT_ATOMS: atom_id res chain seq x y z
N MET A 1 10.42 22.99 13.48
CA MET A 1 9.26 22.14 13.24
C MET A 1 9.38 20.83 14.00
N ASN A 2 8.23 20.22 14.33
CA ASN A 2 8.20 18.92 15.01
C ASN A 2 8.21 17.78 14.00
N ALA A 3 8.81 16.64 14.42
CA ALA A 3 8.77 15.39 13.69
C ALA A 3 8.66 14.21 14.66
N ILE A 4 8.14 13.08 14.19
CA ILE A 4 8.12 11.82 14.94
C ILE A 4 9.32 11.00 14.48
N ASN A 5 10.06 10.44 15.44
CA ASN A 5 11.25 9.64 15.17
C ASN A 5 11.16 8.29 15.87
N ILE A 6 11.40 7.20 15.15
CA ILE A 6 11.65 5.87 15.73
C ILE A 6 13.16 5.78 16.01
N LYS A 7 13.52 5.71 17.29
CA LYS A 7 14.91 5.74 17.77
C LYS A 7 15.48 4.35 18.00
N GLY A 8 14.61 3.40 18.30
CA GLY A 8 14.95 2.00 18.65
C GLY A 8 13.71 1.13 18.70
N GLU A 9 13.89 -0.14 19.04
CA GLU A 9 12.78 -1.06 19.26
C GLU A 9 11.86 -0.52 20.35
N ARG A 10 10.57 -0.36 20.02
CA ARG A 10 9.53 0.23 20.86
C ARG A 10 9.87 1.62 21.44
N GLN A 11 10.68 2.37 20.70
CA GLN A 11 11.08 3.72 21.08
C GLN A 11 10.70 4.70 19.96
N ILE A 12 9.60 5.38 20.11
CA ILE A 12 9.10 6.42 19.21
C ILE A 12 8.85 7.70 20.02
N GLY A 13 9.07 8.86 19.41
CA GLY A 13 8.85 10.13 20.11
C GLY A 13 9.11 11.33 19.23
N LEU A 14 8.84 12.50 19.77
CA LEU A 14 9.03 13.77 19.08
C LEU A 14 10.49 14.21 19.07
N VAL A 15 10.87 14.85 17.97
CA VAL A 15 12.13 15.57 17.79
C VAL A 15 11.86 16.92 17.14
N VAL A 16 12.72 17.91 17.44
CA VAL A 16 12.66 19.23 16.81
C VAL A 16 13.68 19.27 15.67
N MET A 17 13.28 19.83 14.54
CA MET A 17 14.10 20.01 13.35
C MET A 17 13.99 21.43 12.82
N ASP A 18 14.98 21.84 12.03
CA ASP A 18 14.88 23.10 11.27
C ASP A 18 13.82 22.99 10.16
N GLU A 19 13.20 24.12 9.84
CA GLU A 19 12.29 24.18 8.68
C GLU A 19 13.09 24.10 7.38
N PRO A 20 12.70 23.21 6.45
CA PRO A 20 13.38 23.11 5.16
C PRO A 20 12.97 24.26 4.23
N VAL A 21 13.91 24.67 3.37
CA VAL A 21 13.69 25.70 2.36
C VAL A 21 13.79 25.03 0.98
N PRO A 22 12.79 25.21 0.08
CA PRO A 22 12.82 24.60 -1.24
C PRO A 22 13.87 25.23 -2.16
N GLY A 23 14.59 24.40 -2.92
CA GLY A 23 15.41 24.82 -4.04
C GLY A 23 14.57 25.15 -5.27
N ALA A 24 15.23 25.47 -6.40
CA ALA A 24 14.58 25.96 -7.61
C ALA A 24 13.57 24.95 -8.21
N ASP A 25 13.86 23.65 -8.19
CA ASP A 25 13.03 22.57 -8.72
C ASP A 25 12.26 21.78 -7.63
N GLU A 26 12.14 22.36 -6.46
CA GLU A 26 11.55 21.71 -5.30
C GLU A 26 10.26 22.41 -4.83
N VAL A 27 9.46 21.64 -4.12
CA VAL A 27 8.18 22.06 -3.53
C VAL A 27 8.23 21.85 -2.03
N LEU A 28 7.91 22.89 -1.27
CA LEU A 28 7.63 22.80 0.16
C LEU A 28 6.16 22.44 0.33
N ILE A 29 5.91 21.31 0.96
CA ILE A 29 4.57 20.85 1.35
C ILE A 29 4.41 20.90 2.86
N ARG A 30 3.22 21.30 3.32
CA ARG A 30 2.77 21.17 4.70
C ARG A 30 2.00 19.87 4.82
N LEU A 31 2.49 18.98 5.68
CA LEU A 31 1.88 17.69 5.97
C LEU A 31 0.68 17.93 6.89
N GLU A 32 -0.49 17.40 6.55
CA GLU A 32 -1.66 17.47 7.41
C GLU A 32 -2.06 16.09 7.94
N TYR A 33 -1.95 15.07 7.10
CA TYR A 33 -2.20 13.68 7.50
C TYR A 33 -1.12 12.77 6.94
N VAL A 34 -0.54 11.97 7.81
CA VAL A 34 0.43 10.94 7.41
C VAL A 34 0.04 9.60 8.02
N GLY A 35 -0.09 8.57 7.18
CA GLY A 35 -0.46 7.23 7.62
C GLY A 35 0.74 6.45 8.17
N PHE A 36 0.52 5.67 9.23
CA PHE A 36 1.41 4.60 9.63
C PHE A 36 1.12 3.33 8.81
N CYS A 37 2.15 2.79 8.17
CA CYS A 37 2.11 1.54 7.41
C CYS A 37 2.52 0.35 8.29
N GLY A 38 2.20 -0.88 7.85
CA GLY A 38 2.72 -2.10 8.48
C GLY A 38 4.25 -2.18 8.51
N SER A 39 4.94 -1.53 7.57
CA SER A 39 6.40 -1.40 7.58
C SER A 39 6.90 -0.53 8.75
N ASP A 40 6.15 0.52 9.13
CA ASP A 40 6.47 1.37 10.28
C ASP A 40 6.26 0.60 11.59
N LEU A 41 5.19 -0.20 11.68
CA LEU A 41 4.99 -1.10 12.82
C LEU A 41 6.13 -2.12 12.94
N ASN A 42 6.54 -2.74 11.84
CA ASN A 42 7.68 -3.66 11.85
C ASN A 42 8.99 -2.97 12.24
N THR A 43 9.20 -1.72 11.82
CA THR A 43 10.34 -0.89 12.23
C THR A 43 10.29 -0.62 13.74
N TYR A 44 9.13 -0.23 14.25
CA TYR A 44 8.90 0.01 15.68
C TYR A 44 9.16 -1.25 16.53
N LEU A 45 8.79 -2.43 16.02
CA LEU A 45 9.03 -3.73 16.66
C LEU A 45 10.43 -4.31 16.43
N GLY A 46 11.37 -3.56 15.80
CA GLY A 46 12.71 -4.04 15.50
C GLY A 46 12.78 -5.17 14.45
N ARG A 47 11.73 -5.37 13.66
CA ARG A 47 11.58 -6.49 12.72
C ARG A 47 11.83 -6.12 11.24
N ASN A 48 12.12 -4.86 10.95
CA ASN A 48 12.32 -4.40 9.57
C ASN A 48 13.83 -4.29 9.24
N PRO A 49 14.40 -5.26 8.49
CA PRO A 49 15.83 -5.27 8.18
C PRO A 49 16.25 -4.19 7.18
N MET A 50 15.31 -3.53 6.52
CA MET A 50 15.58 -2.50 5.51
C MET A 50 15.79 -1.11 6.10
N VAL A 51 15.52 -0.92 7.40
CA VAL A 51 15.58 0.38 8.07
C VAL A 51 16.82 0.50 8.92
N LYS A 52 17.48 1.63 8.80
CA LYS A 52 18.57 2.04 9.73
C LYS A 52 17.99 3.06 10.70
N LEU A 53 18.04 2.76 11.99
CA LEU A 53 17.60 3.66 13.06
C LEU A 53 18.71 4.66 13.43
N PRO A 54 18.38 5.88 13.85
CA PRO A 54 17.03 6.43 13.97
C PRO A 54 16.43 6.83 12.60
N VAL A 55 15.08 6.80 12.47
CA VAL A 55 14.39 7.18 11.24
C VAL A 55 13.10 7.96 11.54
N ILE A 56 12.79 8.95 10.73
CA ILE A 56 11.46 9.56 10.66
C ILE A 56 10.62 8.67 9.75
N PRO A 57 9.55 8.01 10.24
CA PRO A 57 8.71 7.14 9.43
C PRO A 57 7.77 7.93 8.51
N GLY A 58 6.91 7.20 7.76
CA GLY A 58 5.78 7.74 7.01
C GLY A 58 6.06 7.97 5.53
N HIS A 59 5.19 7.37 4.71
CA HIS A 59 5.19 7.46 3.23
C HIS A 59 3.77 7.56 2.66
N GLU A 60 2.75 7.54 3.50
CA GLU A 60 1.33 7.65 3.15
C GLU A 60 0.87 9.07 3.46
N ILE A 61 0.81 9.93 2.45
CA ILE A 61 0.89 11.38 2.63
C ILE A 61 -0.36 12.08 2.10
N GLY A 62 -0.98 12.89 2.97
CA GLY A 62 -1.93 13.93 2.62
C GLY A 62 -1.35 15.30 3.00
N ALA A 63 -1.18 16.18 2.04
CA ALA A 63 -0.48 17.45 2.22
C ALA A 63 -1.07 18.59 1.38
N VAL A 64 -0.66 19.80 1.71
CA VAL A 64 -0.94 21.01 0.93
C VAL A 64 0.37 21.66 0.49
N VAL A 65 0.44 22.08 -0.75
CA VAL A 65 1.58 22.84 -1.29
C VAL A 65 1.65 24.19 -0.59
N GLU A 66 2.78 24.51 0.05
CA GLU A 66 3.00 25.79 0.73
C GLU A 66 3.81 26.77 -0.11
N LYS A 67 4.93 26.29 -0.70
CA LYS A 67 5.80 27.10 -1.58
C LYS A 67 6.33 26.26 -2.73
N VAL A 68 6.63 26.91 -3.83
CA VAL A 68 7.25 26.28 -5.02
C VAL A 68 8.51 27.03 -5.40
N GLY A 69 9.53 26.30 -5.87
CA GLY A 69 10.73 26.89 -6.45
C GLY A 69 10.47 27.47 -7.83
N GLU A 70 11.36 28.32 -8.30
CA GLU A 70 11.21 29.10 -9.55
C GLU A 70 11.16 28.25 -10.83
N ALA A 71 11.73 27.04 -10.81
CA ALA A 71 11.72 26.11 -11.94
C ALA A 71 10.58 25.07 -11.86
N VAL A 72 9.70 25.15 -10.86
CA VAL A 72 8.55 24.25 -10.72
C VAL A 72 7.48 24.63 -11.75
N PRO A 73 6.95 23.68 -12.56
CA PRO A 73 5.90 23.95 -13.52
C PRO A 73 4.61 24.50 -12.87
N GLU A 74 3.91 25.41 -13.54
CA GLU A 74 2.69 26.08 -13.07
C GLU A 74 1.54 25.12 -12.71
N ILE A 75 1.61 23.88 -13.19
CA ILE A 75 0.65 22.82 -12.81
C ILE A 75 0.69 22.52 -11.32
N ILE A 76 1.76 22.89 -10.60
CA ILE A 76 1.89 22.76 -9.16
C ILE A 76 1.99 24.16 -8.56
N ARG A 77 1.03 24.52 -7.72
CA ARG A 77 0.92 25.86 -7.14
C ARG A 77 0.57 25.82 -5.65
N PRO A 78 0.91 26.83 -4.88
CA PRO A 78 0.51 26.95 -3.47
C PRO A 78 -1.01 26.79 -3.28
N GLY A 79 -1.39 26.13 -2.17
CA GLY A 79 -2.78 25.82 -1.83
C GLY A 79 -3.32 24.54 -2.41
N MET A 80 -2.63 23.86 -3.34
CA MET A 80 -3.08 22.59 -3.91
C MET A 80 -3.02 21.47 -2.89
N THR A 81 -4.07 20.65 -2.83
CA THR A 81 -4.08 19.36 -2.15
C THR A 81 -3.32 18.34 -2.97
N VAL A 82 -2.38 17.65 -2.32
CA VAL A 82 -1.47 16.70 -2.98
C VAL A 82 -1.26 15.45 -2.15
N THR A 83 -0.91 14.37 -2.82
CA THR A 83 -0.17 13.25 -2.25
C THR A 83 1.23 13.18 -2.87
N VAL A 84 2.05 12.22 -2.46
CA VAL A 84 3.45 12.13 -2.87
C VAL A 84 3.77 10.72 -3.36
N ASN A 85 4.55 10.62 -4.43
CA ASN A 85 5.22 9.38 -4.79
C ASN A 85 6.47 9.22 -3.90
N PRO A 86 6.45 8.33 -2.89
CA PRO A 86 7.52 8.23 -1.89
C PRO A 86 8.77 7.50 -2.40
N TYR A 87 8.75 6.95 -3.60
CA TYR A 87 9.78 6.08 -4.14
C TYR A 87 10.81 6.84 -4.97
N THR A 88 12.09 6.44 -4.87
CA THR A 88 13.15 6.91 -5.78
C THR A 88 13.40 5.94 -6.91
N ASN A 89 14.10 6.39 -7.95
CA ASN A 89 14.59 5.54 -9.01
C ASN A 89 15.87 6.10 -9.61
N CYS A 90 16.78 5.23 -10.04
CA CYS A 90 18.10 5.62 -10.55
C CYS A 90 18.13 5.87 -12.08
N GLY A 91 17.09 5.53 -12.81
CA GLY A 91 16.99 5.67 -14.26
C GLY A 91 17.81 4.67 -15.10
N LYS A 92 18.78 3.93 -14.52
CA LYS A 92 19.78 3.16 -15.29
C LYS A 92 19.84 1.66 -14.97
N CYS A 93 19.28 1.19 -13.86
CA CYS A 93 19.28 -0.25 -13.53
C CYS A 93 18.34 -1.03 -14.48
N PRO A 94 18.43 -2.38 -14.52
CA PRO A 94 17.58 -3.19 -15.39
C PRO A 94 16.09 -2.90 -15.24
N SER A 95 15.59 -2.72 -14.03
CA SER A 95 14.21 -2.40 -13.76
C SER A 95 13.80 -1.05 -14.40
N CYS A 96 14.62 0.00 -14.21
CA CYS A 96 14.36 1.31 -14.80
C CYS A 96 14.39 1.28 -16.33
N ARG A 97 15.36 0.57 -16.94
CA ARG A 97 15.43 0.40 -18.40
C ARG A 97 14.22 -0.34 -18.98
N ASN A 98 13.61 -1.23 -18.18
CA ASN A 98 12.38 -1.94 -18.57
C ASN A 98 11.09 -1.15 -18.22
N GLY A 99 11.19 0.15 -17.91
CA GLY A 99 10.04 0.98 -17.59
C GLY A 99 9.41 0.73 -16.21
N ARG A 100 9.98 -0.16 -15.38
CA ARG A 100 9.49 -0.51 -14.04
C ARG A 100 10.25 0.26 -12.97
N VAL A 101 10.13 1.58 -12.99
CA VAL A 101 10.85 2.46 -12.06
C VAL A 101 10.48 2.26 -10.59
N ASN A 102 9.25 1.78 -10.31
CA ASN A 102 8.75 1.39 -8.99
C ASN A 102 9.57 0.25 -8.34
N ALA A 103 10.12 -0.65 -9.16
CA ALA A 103 10.93 -1.78 -8.72
C ALA A 103 12.44 -1.52 -8.85
N CYS A 104 12.87 -0.25 -8.90
CA CYS A 104 14.27 0.12 -9.00
C CYS A 104 15.13 -0.60 -7.97
N GLN A 105 16.27 -1.14 -8.42
CA GLN A 105 17.22 -1.85 -7.54
C GLN A 105 17.76 -0.94 -6.43
N PHE A 106 17.88 0.37 -6.71
CA PHE A 106 18.39 1.40 -5.80
C PHE A 106 17.26 2.30 -5.29
N ASN A 107 16.05 1.75 -5.16
CA ASN A 107 14.94 2.51 -4.60
C ASN A 107 15.18 2.81 -3.13
N GLU A 108 14.91 4.05 -2.75
CA GLU A 108 14.83 4.51 -1.39
C GLU A 108 13.43 5.06 -1.13
N THR A 109 12.65 4.34 -0.34
CA THR A 109 11.30 4.75 0.07
C THR A 109 11.40 5.70 1.26
N LEU A 110 10.59 6.78 1.25
CA LEU A 110 10.41 7.65 2.41
C LEU A 110 9.98 6.84 3.63
N GLY A 111 10.57 7.12 4.79
CA GLY A 111 10.27 6.44 6.05
C GLY A 111 10.82 5.02 6.18
N VAL A 112 11.55 4.52 5.17
CA VAL A 112 12.16 3.19 5.16
C VAL A 112 13.67 3.31 5.00
N GLN A 113 14.18 3.61 3.81
CA GLN A 113 15.62 3.79 3.57
C GLN A 113 16.09 5.22 3.79
N ARG A 114 15.20 6.18 3.85
CA ARG A 114 15.47 7.60 4.14
C ARG A 114 14.35 8.18 5.00
N ASN A 115 14.60 9.33 5.64
CA ASN A 115 13.60 9.99 6.48
C ASN A 115 12.30 10.28 5.73
N GLY A 116 11.18 9.96 6.36
CA GLY A 116 9.83 10.06 5.83
C GLY A 116 9.10 11.34 6.19
N ALA A 117 7.79 11.27 6.11
CA ALA A 117 6.87 12.39 6.16
C ALA A 117 6.22 12.63 7.55
N MET A 118 6.54 11.87 8.59
CA MET A 118 6.02 12.11 9.95
C MET A 118 6.62 13.39 10.57
N ARG A 119 6.33 14.54 9.96
CA ARG A 119 6.79 15.88 10.34
C ARG A 119 5.86 16.96 9.79
N GLU A 120 5.96 18.18 10.30
CA GLU A 120 5.05 19.27 9.90
C GLU A 120 5.23 19.72 8.45
N LYS A 121 6.48 19.80 7.96
CA LYS A 121 6.80 20.27 6.60
C LYS A 121 7.90 19.42 5.95
N MET A 122 7.85 19.33 4.61
CA MET A 122 8.81 18.58 3.82
C MET A 122 9.07 19.25 2.48
N VAL A 123 10.32 19.21 2.04
CA VAL A 123 10.72 19.61 0.68
C VAL A 123 10.96 18.37 -0.17
N LEU A 124 10.46 18.38 -1.40
CA LEU A 124 10.59 17.30 -2.37
C LEU A 124 10.74 17.87 -3.79
N PRO A 125 11.45 17.16 -4.70
CA PRO A 125 11.41 17.48 -6.12
C PRO A 125 9.97 17.50 -6.62
N TRP A 126 9.62 18.49 -7.45
CA TRP A 126 8.25 18.63 -7.97
C TRP A 126 7.72 17.39 -8.68
N THR A 127 8.62 16.59 -9.29
CA THR A 127 8.28 15.33 -9.97
C THR A 127 7.73 14.25 -9.04
N LYS A 128 7.86 14.42 -7.72
CA LYS A 128 7.31 13.52 -6.70
C LYS A 128 5.94 13.96 -6.19
N ILE A 129 5.52 15.17 -6.49
CA ILE A 129 4.23 15.72 -6.10
C ILE A 129 3.15 15.19 -7.05
N ILE A 130 2.08 14.67 -6.49
CA ILE A 130 0.93 14.17 -7.26
C ILE A 130 -0.29 15.01 -6.86
N PRO A 131 -0.77 15.90 -7.75
CA PRO A 131 -1.99 16.65 -7.53
C PRO A 131 -3.19 15.74 -7.25
N ALA A 132 -3.96 16.08 -6.23
CA ALA A 132 -5.14 15.34 -5.80
C ALA A 132 -6.35 16.29 -5.61
N GLU A 133 -6.50 17.25 -6.51
CA GLU A 133 -7.60 18.21 -6.48
C GLU A 133 -8.96 17.50 -6.44
N GLY A 134 -9.88 18.02 -5.64
CA GLY A 134 -11.19 17.42 -5.42
C GLY A 134 -11.23 16.35 -4.32
N LEU A 135 -10.08 15.95 -3.77
CA LEU A 135 -10.02 15.14 -2.56
C LEU A 135 -9.72 16.02 -1.33
N ASP A 136 -10.30 15.65 -0.19
CA ASP A 136 -9.83 16.20 1.08
C ASP A 136 -8.44 15.64 1.44
N VAL A 137 -7.69 16.39 2.25
CA VAL A 137 -6.28 16.06 2.56
C VAL A 137 -6.15 14.75 3.33
N ARG A 138 -7.14 14.39 4.16
CA ARG A 138 -7.17 13.12 4.91
C ARG A 138 -7.26 11.93 3.95
N THR A 139 -8.13 12.03 2.94
CA THR A 139 -8.30 11.01 1.91
C THR A 139 -7.01 10.82 1.09
N CYS A 140 -6.24 11.89 0.86
CA CYS A 140 -4.97 11.80 0.14
C CYS A 140 -3.94 10.87 0.81
N ALA A 141 -3.95 10.75 2.13
CA ALA A 141 -3.07 9.83 2.86
C ALA A 141 -3.37 8.34 2.58
N LEU A 142 -4.54 8.01 2.03
CA LEU A 142 -4.91 6.64 1.68
C LEU A 142 -4.56 6.27 0.24
N VAL A 143 -4.10 7.22 -0.57
CA VAL A 143 -3.81 7.00 -2.00
C VAL A 143 -2.64 6.05 -2.20
N GLU A 144 -1.52 6.28 -1.48
CA GLU A 144 -0.33 5.44 -1.62
C GLU A 144 -0.63 3.96 -1.31
N PRO A 145 -1.17 3.58 -0.11
CA PRO A 145 -1.35 2.18 0.22
C PRO A 145 -2.35 1.46 -0.72
N MET A 146 -3.37 2.16 -1.23
CA MET A 146 -4.26 1.58 -2.23
C MET A 146 -3.57 1.43 -3.59
N SER A 147 -2.65 2.34 -3.94
CA SER A 147 -1.95 2.29 -5.23
C SER A 147 -1.06 1.04 -5.37
N VAL A 148 -0.56 0.50 -4.25
CA VAL A 148 0.20 -0.77 -4.22
C VAL A 148 -0.69 -1.95 -4.64
N GLY A 149 -1.93 -2.01 -4.17
CA GLY A 149 -2.93 -2.99 -4.60
C GLY A 149 -3.34 -2.82 -6.06
N PHE A 150 -3.55 -1.58 -6.51
CA PHE A 150 -3.81 -1.27 -7.93
C PHE A 150 -2.67 -1.75 -8.84
N HIS A 151 -1.43 -1.54 -8.41
CA HIS A 151 -0.26 -2.02 -9.13
C HIS A 151 -0.21 -3.55 -9.24
N ALA A 152 -0.58 -4.27 -8.18
CA ALA A 152 -0.63 -5.73 -8.21
C ALA A 152 -1.62 -6.27 -9.25
N VAL A 153 -2.77 -5.63 -9.39
CA VAL A 153 -3.77 -5.98 -10.42
C VAL A 153 -3.22 -5.76 -11.82
N GLU A 154 -2.46 -4.67 -12.04
CA GLU A 154 -1.73 -4.44 -13.31
C GLU A 154 -0.68 -5.53 -13.54
N ARG A 155 0.08 -5.89 -12.50
CA ARG A 155 1.06 -7.00 -12.56
C ARG A 155 0.41 -8.33 -12.87
N GLY A 156 -0.80 -8.56 -12.36
CA GLY A 156 -1.62 -9.74 -12.67
C GLY A 156 -2.18 -9.74 -14.08
N ALA A 157 -2.12 -8.64 -14.81
CA ALA A 157 -2.78 -8.45 -16.10
C ALA A 157 -4.28 -8.83 -16.04
N VAL A 158 -4.94 -8.45 -14.94
CA VAL A 158 -6.36 -8.77 -14.68
C VAL A 158 -7.25 -8.14 -15.74
N SER A 159 -8.22 -8.90 -16.23
CA SER A 159 -9.23 -8.49 -17.20
C SER A 159 -10.65 -8.84 -16.72
N ASP A 160 -11.65 -8.51 -17.50
CA ASP A 160 -13.07 -8.72 -17.21
C ASP A 160 -13.53 -10.18 -17.25
N ILE A 161 -12.75 -11.06 -17.88
CA ILE A 161 -13.02 -12.50 -17.91
C ILE A 161 -12.45 -13.25 -16.70
N ASP A 162 -11.59 -12.60 -15.89
CA ASP A 162 -10.89 -13.26 -14.81
C ASP A 162 -11.75 -13.41 -13.54
N THR A 163 -11.62 -14.54 -12.86
CA THR A 163 -11.95 -14.69 -11.44
C THR A 163 -10.69 -14.42 -10.62
N VAL A 164 -10.73 -13.40 -9.78
CA VAL A 164 -9.57 -12.93 -8.99
C VAL A 164 -9.80 -13.18 -7.52
N MET A 165 -8.92 -13.97 -6.89
CA MET A 165 -8.90 -14.10 -5.44
C MET A 165 -7.86 -13.14 -4.84
N VAL A 166 -8.26 -12.34 -3.85
CA VAL A 166 -7.36 -11.50 -3.05
C VAL A 166 -7.25 -12.07 -1.65
N ILE A 167 -6.04 -12.48 -1.25
CA ILE A 167 -5.76 -13.01 0.09
C ILE A 167 -5.20 -11.89 0.96
N GLY A 168 -5.94 -11.54 2.01
CA GLY A 168 -5.67 -10.42 2.90
C GLY A 168 -6.40 -9.14 2.49
N CYS A 169 -7.36 -8.72 3.31
CA CYS A 169 -8.22 -7.54 3.08
C CYS A 169 -7.79 -6.33 3.93
N GLY A 170 -6.48 -6.14 4.16
CA GLY A 170 -5.91 -4.87 4.63
C GLY A 170 -5.94 -3.80 3.53
N MET A 171 -5.39 -2.60 3.80
CA MET A 171 -5.41 -1.46 2.85
C MET A 171 -4.91 -1.82 1.44
N VAL A 172 -3.81 -2.57 1.35
CA VAL A 172 -3.23 -3.00 0.07
C VAL A 172 -4.15 -3.99 -0.65
N GLY A 173 -4.66 -5.00 0.08
CA GLY A 173 -5.57 -5.99 -0.49
C GLY A 173 -6.91 -5.37 -0.92
N LEU A 174 -7.47 -4.44 -0.13
CA LEU A 174 -8.67 -3.70 -0.53
C LEU A 174 -8.44 -2.87 -1.80
N GLY A 175 -7.24 -2.29 -1.97
CA GLY A 175 -6.86 -1.68 -3.25
C GLY A 175 -6.92 -2.67 -4.41
N ALA A 176 -6.43 -3.90 -4.21
CA ALA A 176 -6.50 -4.95 -5.23
C ALA A 176 -7.95 -5.39 -5.51
N VAL A 177 -8.80 -5.52 -4.48
CA VAL A 177 -10.25 -5.79 -4.63
C VAL A 177 -10.91 -4.74 -5.50
N VAL A 178 -10.78 -3.45 -5.15
CA VAL A 178 -11.36 -2.34 -5.90
C VAL A 178 -10.88 -2.34 -7.35
N ARG A 179 -9.57 -2.45 -7.58
CA ARG A 179 -9.04 -2.36 -8.93
C ARG A 179 -9.48 -3.52 -9.80
N SER A 180 -9.55 -4.74 -9.25
CA SER A 180 -10.05 -5.92 -9.96
C SER A 180 -11.52 -5.76 -10.33
N ALA A 181 -12.35 -5.30 -9.39
CA ALA A 181 -13.77 -5.01 -9.65
C ALA A 181 -13.96 -3.91 -10.72
N LEU A 182 -13.16 -2.84 -10.66
CA LEU A 182 -13.16 -1.77 -11.68
C LEU A 182 -12.72 -2.24 -13.07
N ARG A 183 -12.03 -3.38 -13.17
CA ARG A 183 -11.70 -4.04 -14.44
C ARG A 183 -12.77 -5.00 -14.93
N GLY A 184 -13.84 -5.20 -14.17
CA GLY A 184 -14.92 -6.11 -14.52
C GLY A 184 -14.72 -7.55 -14.07
N ALA A 185 -13.61 -7.86 -13.39
CA ALA A 185 -13.33 -9.21 -12.89
C ALA A 185 -14.30 -9.64 -11.78
N THR A 186 -14.59 -10.95 -11.69
CA THR A 186 -15.25 -11.53 -10.52
C THR A 186 -14.29 -11.63 -9.37
N VAL A 187 -14.53 -10.91 -8.27
CA VAL A 187 -13.58 -10.81 -7.15
C VAL A 187 -14.02 -11.66 -5.97
N ILE A 188 -13.11 -12.51 -5.48
CA ILE A 188 -13.21 -13.28 -4.25
C ILE A 188 -12.26 -12.66 -3.23
N ALA A 189 -12.77 -12.13 -2.13
CA ALA A 189 -11.95 -11.61 -1.04
C ALA A 189 -11.80 -12.68 0.06
N ALA A 190 -10.57 -12.96 0.49
CA ALA A 190 -10.26 -13.93 1.54
C ALA A 190 -9.50 -13.27 2.68
N ASP A 191 -9.99 -13.39 3.90
CA ASP A 191 -9.37 -12.91 5.13
C ASP A 191 -9.80 -13.77 6.32
N ILE A 192 -9.19 -13.57 7.47
CA ILE A 192 -9.56 -14.20 8.74
C ILE A 192 -10.60 -13.38 9.54
N ASP A 193 -10.86 -12.15 9.14
CA ASP A 193 -11.67 -11.15 9.86
C ASP A 193 -12.94 -10.78 9.06
N ASP A 194 -14.12 -11.07 9.63
CA ASP A 194 -15.42 -10.85 8.99
C ASP A 194 -15.71 -9.36 8.74
N GLU A 195 -15.19 -8.43 9.56
CA GLU A 195 -15.38 -6.99 9.36
C GLU A 195 -14.61 -6.52 8.11
N LYS A 196 -13.40 -7.07 7.89
CA LYS A 196 -12.62 -6.82 6.67
C LYS A 196 -13.28 -7.41 5.44
N LEU A 197 -13.85 -8.62 5.56
CA LEU A 197 -14.61 -9.25 4.47
C LEU A 197 -15.86 -8.45 4.12
N ALA A 198 -16.60 -7.95 5.12
CA ALA A 198 -17.75 -7.09 4.90
C ALA A 198 -17.36 -5.78 4.19
N LEU A 199 -16.19 -5.20 4.53
CA LEU A 199 -15.66 -4.02 3.87
C LEU A 199 -15.22 -4.34 2.44
N ALA A 200 -14.55 -5.48 2.21
CA ALA A 200 -14.16 -5.93 0.87
C ALA A 200 -15.39 -6.13 -0.03
N ARG A 201 -16.49 -6.67 0.51
CA ARG A 201 -17.77 -6.78 -0.22
C ARG A 201 -18.33 -5.41 -0.60
N GLN A 202 -18.34 -4.45 0.32
CA GLN A 202 -18.74 -3.07 0.04
C GLN A 202 -17.88 -2.42 -1.05
N MET A 203 -16.60 -2.80 -1.12
CA MET A 203 -15.63 -2.25 -2.06
C MET A 203 -15.52 -3.03 -3.38
N GLY A 204 -16.44 -3.98 -3.64
CA GLY A 204 -16.59 -4.62 -4.95
C GLY A 204 -16.27 -6.11 -5.01
N ALA A 205 -16.00 -6.79 -3.88
CA ALA A 205 -15.88 -8.25 -3.88
C ALA A 205 -17.27 -8.90 -4.09
N ALA A 206 -17.40 -9.75 -5.11
CA ALA A 206 -18.60 -10.53 -5.37
C ALA A 206 -18.78 -11.65 -4.35
N HIS A 207 -17.67 -12.25 -3.91
CA HIS A 207 -17.64 -13.33 -2.93
C HIS A 207 -16.65 -13.02 -1.82
N THR A 208 -16.90 -13.61 -0.64
CA THR A 208 -16.00 -13.53 0.52
C THR A 208 -15.79 -14.93 1.07
N VAL A 209 -14.58 -15.21 1.58
CA VAL A 209 -14.20 -16.48 2.21
C VAL A 209 -13.46 -16.17 3.51
N ASN A 210 -14.00 -16.60 4.65
CA ASN A 210 -13.30 -16.51 5.91
C ASN A 210 -12.42 -17.75 6.09
N THR A 211 -11.10 -17.56 5.94
CA THR A 211 -10.12 -18.66 5.93
C THR A 211 -9.92 -19.36 7.28
N MET A 212 -10.52 -18.85 8.35
CA MET A 212 -10.51 -19.49 9.68
C MET A 212 -11.71 -20.40 9.92
N THR A 213 -12.84 -20.12 9.27
CA THR A 213 -14.12 -20.78 9.54
C THR A 213 -14.67 -21.58 8.37
N GLU A 214 -14.15 -21.35 7.15
CA GLU A 214 -14.58 -22.03 5.94
C GLU A 214 -13.45 -22.93 5.38
N ASP A 215 -13.83 -24.03 4.71
CA ASP A 215 -12.92 -24.80 3.86
C ASP A 215 -12.69 -24.00 2.57
N VAL A 216 -11.52 -23.38 2.46
CA VAL A 216 -11.16 -22.51 1.33
C VAL A 216 -11.25 -23.26 0.01
N HIS A 217 -10.71 -24.50 -0.06
CA HIS A 217 -10.72 -25.28 -1.28
C HIS A 217 -12.15 -25.58 -1.74
N ALA A 218 -12.98 -26.16 -0.86
CA ALA A 218 -14.37 -26.47 -1.17
C ALA A 218 -15.16 -25.23 -1.62
N ARG A 219 -14.91 -24.10 -0.95
CA ARG A 219 -15.59 -22.85 -1.27
C ARG A 219 -15.16 -22.28 -2.64
N LEU A 220 -13.88 -22.39 -2.98
CA LEU A 220 -13.39 -21.98 -4.31
C LEU A 220 -13.93 -22.89 -5.41
N GLN A 221 -13.99 -24.22 -5.19
CA GLN A 221 -14.59 -25.16 -6.14
C GLN A 221 -16.05 -24.81 -6.43
N GLU A 222 -16.83 -24.45 -5.39
CA GLU A 222 -18.21 -24.02 -5.56
C GLU A 222 -18.32 -22.73 -6.40
N ILE A 223 -17.56 -21.68 -6.04
CA ILE A 223 -17.62 -20.35 -6.69
C ILE A 223 -17.16 -20.41 -8.14
N THR A 224 -16.14 -21.23 -8.44
CA THR A 224 -15.49 -21.28 -9.76
C THR A 224 -15.92 -22.50 -10.59
N ALA A 225 -16.94 -23.25 -10.16
CA ALA A 225 -17.37 -24.51 -10.80
C ALA A 225 -16.19 -25.49 -11.04
N GLY A 226 -15.26 -25.57 -10.10
CA GLY A 226 -14.12 -26.47 -10.13
C GLY A 226 -12.88 -25.96 -10.87
N ALA A 227 -12.93 -24.77 -11.49
CA ALA A 227 -11.79 -24.25 -12.27
C ALA A 227 -10.67 -23.63 -11.40
N GLY A 228 -10.99 -23.10 -10.24
CA GLY A 228 -10.11 -22.26 -9.44
C GLY A 228 -10.03 -20.81 -9.95
N PRO A 229 -9.49 -19.87 -9.15
CA PRO A 229 -9.31 -18.47 -9.56
C PRO A 229 -8.22 -18.34 -10.65
N ASP A 230 -8.46 -17.54 -11.69
CA ASP A 230 -7.49 -17.25 -12.76
C ASP A 230 -6.29 -16.45 -12.25
N VAL A 231 -6.54 -15.55 -11.26
CA VAL A 231 -5.51 -14.75 -10.63
C VAL A 231 -5.65 -14.81 -9.13
N ILE A 232 -4.56 -15.06 -8.42
CA ILE A 232 -4.51 -14.90 -6.96
C ILE A 232 -3.51 -13.81 -6.58
N ILE A 233 -3.98 -12.81 -5.83
CA ILE A 233 -3.16 -11.71 -5.30
C ILE A 233 -2.93 -11.96 -3.82
N GLU A 234 -1.68 -12.26 -3.44
CA GLU A 234 -1.27 -12.54 -2.07
C GLU A 234 -0.78 -11.24 -1.41
N ALA A 235 -1.51 -10.73 -0.40
CA ALA A 235 -1.26 -9.45 0.26
C ALA A 235 -1.05 -9.57 1.78
N VAL A 236 -0.76 -10.76 2.29
CA VAL A 236 -0.52 -11.06 3.73
C VAL A 236 0.97 -11.20 4.03
N GLY A 237 1.72 -11.93 3.19
CA GLY A 237 3.13 -12.22 3.43
C GLY A 237 3.37 -13.37 4.42
N ASN A 238 2.53 -14.40 4.38
CA ASN A 238 2.63 -15.57 5.25
C ASN A 238 2.94 -16.83 4.42
N PRO A 239 3.84 -17.73 4.88
CA PRO A 239 4.13 -18.98 4.16
C PRO A 239 2.90 -19.83 3.82
N HIS A 240 1.88 -19.82 4.70
CA HIS A 240 0.63 -20.54 4.46
C HIS A 240 -0.16 -19.93 3.29
N THR A 241 -0.32 -18.60 3.27
CA THR A 241 -1.05 -17.89 2.20
C THR A 241 -0.32 -17.95 0.85
N TYR A 242 1.01 -17.95 0.86
CA TYR A 242 1.81 -18.20 -0.35
C TYR A 242 1.56 -19.59 -0.94
N ARG A 243 1.55 -20.65 -0.07
CA ARG A 243 1.22 -22.02 -0.53
C ARG A 243 -0.21 -22.11 -1.05
N MET A 244 -1.17 -21.60 -0.28
CA MET A 244 -2.56 -21.51 -0.68
C MET A 244 -2.71 -20.89 -2.08
N ALA A 245 -2.01 -19.79 -2.35
CA ALA A 245 -2.07 -19.14 -3.66
C ALA A 245 -1.61 -20.03 -4.80
N VAL A 246 -0.56 -20.84 -4.62
CA VAL A 246 -0.07 -21.77 -5.63
C VAL A 246 -0.96 -23.01 -5.75
N ASP A 247 -1.51 -23.49 -4.63
CA ASP A 247 -2.32 -24.69 -4.62
C ASP A 247 -3.71 -24.45 -5.25
N GLU A 248 -4.32 -23.27 -4.99
CA GLU A 248 -5.70 -22.98 -5.40
C GLU A 248 -5.82 -22.27 -6.76
N VAL A 249 -4.76 -21.68 -7.29
CA VAL A 249 -4.83 -21.00 -8.59
C VAL A 249 -5.15 -21.98 -9.72
N ALA A 250 -5.96 -21.53 -10.69
CA ALA A 250 -6.34 -22.30 -11.88
C ALA A 250 -5.14 -22.74 -12.73
N PHE A 251 -5.36 -23.65 -13.66
CA PHE A 251 -4.41 -23.96 -14.73
C PHE A 251 -4.18 -22.70 -15.59
N THR A 252 -2.94 -22.46 -16.01
CA THR A 252 -2.47 -21.23 -16.69
C THR A 252 -2.69 -19.95 -15.87
N GLY A 253 -2.88 -20.14 -14.57
CA GLY A 253 -3.20 -19.06 -13.65
C GLY A 253 -1.98 -18.21 -13.25
N ARG A 254 -2.25 -17.08 -12.64
CA ARG A 254 -1.27 -16.05 -12.27
C ARG A 254 -1.30 -15.80 -10.77
N VAL A 255 -0.19 -16.04 -10.08
CA VAL A 255 -0.02 -15.69 -8.67
C VAL A 255 0.78 -14.39 -8.58
N VAL A 256 0.23 -13.36 -7.93
CA VAL A 256 0.88 -12.06 -7.72
C VAL A 256 1.17 -11.88 -6.25
N CYS A 257 2.45 -11.81 -5.89
CA CYS A 257 2.91 -11.68 -4.50
C CYS A 257 3.23 -10.22 -4.18
N ILE A 258 2.58 -9.67 -3.15
CA ILE A 258 2.84 -8.33 -2.58
C ILE A 258 3.45 -8.47 -1.18
N GLY A 259 2.90 -9.35 -0.36
CA GLY A 259 3.32 -9.55 1.02
C GLY A 259 4.74 -10.13 1.12
N TYR A 260 5.49 -9.72 2.16
CA TYR A 260 6.83 -10.25 2.44
C TYR A 260 6.73 -11.34 3.50
N ALA A 261 7.06 -12.59 3.14
CA ALA A 261 7.22 -13.65 4.13
C ALA A 261 8.57 -13.49 4.85
N ASN A 262 8.56 -13.58 6.17
CA ASN A 262 9.78 -13.46 6.99
C ASN A 262 10.59 -14.76 7.07
N SER A 263 10.12 -15.82 6.40
CA SER A 263 10.76 -17.13 6.37
C SER A 263 10.68 -17.74 4.98
N GLU A 264 11.48 -18.76 4.71
CA GLU A 264 11.42 -19.52 3.47
C GLU A 264 10.06 -20.20 3.29
N VAL A 265 9.61 -20.26 2.03
CA VAL A 265 8.37 -20.92 1.64
C VAL A 265 8.68 -22.08 0.70
N SER A 266 8.31 -23.28 1.12
CA SER A 266 8.46 -24.49 0.29
C SER A 266 7.25 -24.71 -0.59
N PHE A 267 7.47 -25.06 -1.85
CA PHE A 267 6.44 -25.36 -2.85
C PHE A 267 6.63 -26.74 -3.48
N GLN A 268 5.54 -27.37 -3.87
CA GLN A 268 5.59 -28.54 -4.77
C GLN A 268 5.75 -28.03 -6.21
N THR A 269 6.97 -28.02 -6.71
CA THR A 269 7.31 -27.46 -8.03
C THR A 269 6.59 -28.15 -9.19
N LYS A 270 6.05 -29.38 -9.00
CA LYS A 270 5.20 -30.05 -9.99
C LYS A 270 4.01 -29.18 -10.44
N TYR A 271 3.44 -28.36 -9.52
CA TYR A 271 2.31 -27.50 -9.87
C TYR A 271 2.70 -26.37 -10.82
N PHE A 272 3.94 -25.89 -10.75
CA PHE A 272 4.42 -24.86 -11.68
C PHE A 272 4.39 -25.36 -13.12
N VAL A 273 4.79 -26.62 -13.32
CA VAL A 273 4.84 -27.27 -14.65
C VAL A 273 3.45 -27.75 -15.07
N GLN A 274 2.75 -28.49 -14.19
CA GLN A 274 1.44 -29.11 -14.54
C GLN A 274 0.37 -28.04 -14.82
N LYS A 275 0.36 -26.94 -14.04
CA LYS A 275 -0.60 -25.85 -14.22
C LYS A 275 -0.10 -24.77 -15.16
N GLU A 276 1.15 -24.81 -15.63
CA GLU A 276 1.79 -23.76 -16.45
C GLU A 276 1.65 -22.37 -15.81
N LEU A 277 2.09 -22.26 -14.53
CA LEU A 277 1.83 -21.09 -13.69
C LEU A 277 2.76 -19.92 -13.98
N ASP A 278 2.20 -18.72 -13.94
CA ASP A 278 2.92 -17.45 -13.81
C ASP A 278 3.01 -17.02 -12.33
N ILE A 279 4.23 -16.93 -11.77
CA ILE A 279 4.45 -16.36 -10.43
C ILE A 279 5.13 -15.00 -10.60
N ARG A 280 4.46 -13.95 -10.13
CA ARG A 280 4.84 -12.56 -10.37
C ARG A 280 4.98 -11.79 -9.04
N GLY A 281 6.12 -11.13 -8.82
CA GLY A 281 6.26 -10.15 -7.75
C GLY A 281 5.61 -8.81 -8.12
N SER A 282 5.01 -8.15 -7.14
CA SER A 282 4.53 -6.77 -7.21
C SER A 282 5.20 -5.94 -6.12
N ARG A 283 5.78 -4.81 -6.48
CA ARG A 283 6.51 -3.94 -5.55
C ARG A 283 6.12 -2.48 -5.75
N ASN A 284 5.80 -1.77 -4.65
CA ASN A 284 5.48 -0.36 -4.71
C ASN A 284 4.33 -0.06 -5.70
N ALA A 285 4.31 1.15 -6.29
CA ALA A 285 3.34 1.53 -7.32
C ALA A 285 3.96 2.50 -8.33
N MET A 286 3.37 2.56 -9.51
CA MET A 286 3.72 3.53 -10.56
C MET A 286 2.89 4.81 -10.41
N PRO A 287 3.35 5.96 -10.90
CA PRO A 287 2.57 7.20 -10.89
C PRO A 287 1.17 7.07 -11.53
N ALA A 288 1.02 6.15 -12.47
CA ALA A 288 -0.28 5.84 -13.09
C ALA A 288 -1.27 5.21 -12.11
N ASP A 289 -0.78 4.38 -11.19
CA ASP A 289 -1.60 3.72 -10.17
C ASP A 289 -2.13 4.75 -9.17
N PHE A 290 -1.29 5.68 -8.70
CA PHE A 290 -1.72 6.80 -7.85
C PHE A 290 -2.85 7.61 -8.49
N ARG A 291 -2.68 8.00 -9.76
CA ARG A 291 -3.73 8.72 -10.50
C ARG A 291 -5.01 7.91 -10.67
N ALA A 292 -4.90 6.60 -10.81
CA ALA A 292 -6.07 5.73 -10.91
C ALA A 292 -6.82 5.64 -9.57
N VAL A 293 -6.11 5.57 -8.44
CA VAL A 293 -6.71 5.62 -7.10
C VAL A 293 -7.39 6.97 -6.86
N ILE A 294 -6.72 8.09 -7.19
CA ILE A 294 -7.31 9.43 -7.05
C ILE A 294 -8.63 9.51 -7.82
N ARG A 295 -8.67 9.07 -9.09
CA ARG A 295 -9.93 9.04 -9.87
C ARG A 295 -11.01 8.16 -9.26
N TYR A 296 -10.64 7.04 -8.63
CA TYR A 296 -11.60 6.21 -7.90
C TYR A 296 -12.14 6.96 -6.68
N MET A 297 -11.29 7.55 -5.86
CA MET A 297 -11.70 8.27 -4.65
C MET A 297 -12.56 9.51 -4.98
N GLN A 298 -12.27 10.20 -6.08
CA GLN A 298 -13.07 11.35 -6.56
C GLN A 298 -14.52 10.99 -6.89
N LYS A 299 -14.84 9.71 -7.13
CA LYS A 299 -16.22 9.27 -7.31
C LYS A 299 -17.07 9.28 -6.03
N GLY A 300 -16.41 9.41 -4.86
CA GLY A 300 -17.06 9.43 -3.54
C GLY A 300 -17.57 8.06 -3.06
N GLU A 301 -17.18 6.97 -3.72
CA GLU A 301 -17.60 5.61 -3.37
C GLU A 301 -16.70 4.93 -2.34
N CYS A 302 -15.51 5.50 -2.09
CA CYS A 302 -14.55 4.96 -1.13
C CYS A 302 -15.01 5.20 0.30
N PRO A 303 -15.17 4.16 1.14
CA PRO A 303 -15.63 4.29 2.52
C PRO A 303 -14.49 4.75 3.45
N VAL A 304 -13.96 5.95 3.24
CA VAL A 304 -12.77 6.49 3.93
C VAL A 304 -12.86 6.36 5.45
N ASP A 305 -14.04 6.67 6.03
CA ASP A 305 -14.23 6.61 7.48
C ASP A 305 -14.11 5.18 8.06
N ARG A 306 -14.39 4.16 7.26
CA ARG A 306 -14.20 2.75 7.67
C ARG A 306 -12.76 2.28 7.48
N LEU A 307 -11.99 2.94 6.63
CA LEU A 307 -10.58 2.62 6.37
C LEU A 307 -9.63 3.24 7.39
N VAL A 308 -10.07 4.28 8.11
CA VAL A 308 -9.26 4.96 9.12
C VAL A 308 -9.73 4.56 10.51
N SER A 309 -8.95 3.71 11.17
CA SER A 309 -9.27 3.21 12.52
C SER A 309 -9.13 4.27 13.60
N MET A 310 -8.16 5.18 13.43
CA MET A 310 -7.95 6.30 14.35
C MET A 310 -7.19 7.43 13.68
N VAL A 311 -7.45 8.65 14.16
CA VAL A 311 -6.67 9.86 13.86
C VAL A 311 -6.10 10.35 15.18
N VAL A 312 -4.77 10.53 15.23
CA VAL A 312 -4.05 10.90 16.46
C VAL A 312 -3.18 12.13 16.21
N SER A 313 -2.86 12.87 17.27
CA SER A 313 -1.84 13.90 17.24
C SER A 313 -0.43 13.31 17.25
N PRO A 314 0.62 14.05 16.88
CA PRO A 314 1.99 13.61 17.00
C PRO A 314 2.40 13.16 18.42
N GLN A 315 1.79 13.76 19.45
CA GLN A 315 2.03 13.44 20.86
C GLN A 315 1.46 12.06 21.25
N GLU A 316 0.41 11.62 20.59
CA GLU A 316 -0.27 10.33 20.84
C GLU A 316 0.31 9.19 20.01
N ALA A 317 1.32 9.45 19.15
CA ALA A 317 1.88 8.46 18.22
C ALA A 317 2.42 7.20 18.92
N GLU A 318 3.06 7.36 20.08
CA GLU A 318 3.60 6.22 20.85
C GLU A 318 2.49 5.30 21.37
N GLU A 319 1.45 5.88 21.95
CA GLU A 319 0.29 5.11 22.44
C GLU A 319 -0.43 4.40 21.29
N ALA A 320 -0.62 5.08 20.15
CA ALA A 320 -1.23 4.50 18.96
C ALA A 320 -0.44 3.32 18.41
N MET A 321 0.90 3.42 18.36
CA MET A 321 1.78 2.33 17.91
C MET A 321 1.76 1.16 18.90
N ASN A 322 1.71 1.41 20.20
CA ASN A 322 1.59 0.35 21.21
C ASN A 322 0.26 -0.42 21.07
N ARG A 323 -0.86 0.29 20.95
CA ARG A 323 -2.19 -0.33 20.72
C ARG A 323 -2.20 -1.16 19.44
N TRP A 324 -1.59 -0.65 18.37
CA TRP A 324 -1.48 -1.40 17.12
C TRP A 324 -0.62 -2.65 17.26
N ALA A 325 0.50 -2.58 17.98
CA ALA A 325 1.38 -3.72 18.23
C ALA A 325 0.69 -4.84 19.03
N GLU A 326 -0.24 -4.49 19.93
CA GLU A 326 -1.02 -5.44 20.74
C GLU A 326 -2.12 -6.14 19.93
N ALA A 327 -2.75 -5.45 18.98
CA ALA A 327 -3.86 -5.95 18.18
C ALA A 327 -3.74 -5.59 16.69
N PRO A 328 -2.70 -6.09 15.98
CA PRO A 328 -2.42 -5.66 14.61
C PRO A 328 -3.54 -5.98 13.60
N GLY A 329 -4.31 -7.03 13.84
CA GLY A 329 -5.47 -7.41 13.01
C GLY A 329 -6.64 -6.45 13.10
N LYS A 330 -6.75 -5.65 14.16
CA LYS A 330 -7.89 -4.74 14.44
C LYS A 330 -7.71 -3.33 13.88
N VAL A 331 -6.58 -3.02 13.29
CA VAL A 331 -6.26 -1.69 12.77
C VAL A 331 -6.17 -1.74 11.25
N PHE A 332 -6.99 -0.94 10.55
CA PHE A 332 -6.83 -0.72 9.11
C PHE A 332 -5.76 0.33 8.84
N ARG A 333 -5.98 1.55 9.36
CA ARG A 333 -5.01 2.64 9.22
C ARG A 333 -5.06 3.59 10.42
N ILE A 334 -3.88 4.01 10.88
CA ILE A 334 -3.71 5.10 11.82
C ILE A 334 -3.20 6.29 11.03
N LEU A 335 -3.86 7.43 11.14
CA LEU A 335 -3.39 8.70 10.59
C LEU A 335 -2.89 9.61 11.71
N VAL A 336 -1.71 10.18 11.52
CA VAL A 336 -1.21 11.28 12.36
C VAL A 336 -1.63 12.59 11.70
N LYS A 337 -2.27 13.47 12.48
CA LYS A 337 -2.65 14.81 12.05
C LYS A 337 -1.65 15.83 12.62
N PHE A 338 -0.94 16.51 11.75
CA PHE A 338 -0.01 17.59 12.07
C PHE A 338 -0.67 18.97 12.11
#